data_473d752369350f5460340adc481c7c7a
#
_entry.id   473d752369350f5460340adc481c7c7a
#
_cell.length_a   1.000
_cell.length_b   1.000
_cell.length_c   1.000
_cell.angle_alpha   90.00
_cell.angle_beta   90.00
_cell.angle_gamma   90.00
#
_symmetry.space_group_name_H-M   'P 1'
#
loop_
_entity.id
_entity.type
_entity.pdbx_description
1 polymer ?
#
loop_
_entity_poly.entity_id
_entity_poly.type
_entity_poly.pdbx_seq_one_letter_code
_entity_poly.pdbx_strand_id
1 'polypeptide(L)'
;MIFLMADLPNERTTIVTWRGTPDGYIPTMKGHLTIDLANLPEEGKSFSGELPKETFDLPEDDAQAVGPLEYDLWVHRFGPELLLTGSISAQFEFSCVRTLHPFIQTIRLENAAIALEIEREGVIDVTDALREEILINFPVDPRCEEGDVPQKCEIDSRYLSVDKPAEDGLPTPPRAESDDRWSALDILKDLKDQP
;
A
#
# COMPACT_ATOMS: atom_id res chain seq x y z
N MET A 1 6.62 10.87 -60.66
CA MET A 1 6.06 11.44 -59.43
C MET A 1 6.15 10.34 -58.39
N ILE A 2 7.25 10.35 -57.62
CA ILE A 2 7.64 9.25 -56.72
C ILE A 2 7.20 9.67 -55.31
N PHE A 3 6.25 8.93 -54.71
CA PHE A 3 5.89 9.08 -53.29
C PHE A 3 6.75 8.17 -52.46
N LEU A 4 7.58 8.80 -51.61
CA LEU A 4 8.32 8.14 -50.53
C LEU A 4 7.32 7.69 -49.46
N MET A 5 7.24 6.39 -49.23
CA MET A 5 6.65 5.83 -48.01
C MET A 5 7.65 5.91 -46.88
N ALA A 6 7.25 6.56 -45.80
CA ALA A 6 8.01 6.61 -44.53
C ALA A 6 7.85 5.26 -43.84
N ASP A 7 9.01 4.67 -43.46
CA ASP A 7 9.10 3.48 -42.63
C ASP A 7 8.60 3.79 -41.19
N LEU A 8 7.61 3.01 -40.74
CA LEU A 8 7.22 2.94 -39.34
C LEU A 8 8.09 1.88 -38.62
N PRO A 9 8.57 2.13 -37.38
CA PRO A 9 9.37 1.17 -36.68
C PRO A 9 8.55 -0.05 -36.25
N ASN A 10 9.10 -1.20 -36.56
CA ASN A 10 8.70 -2.56 -36.30
C ASN A 10 8.43 -2.84 -34.82
N GLU A 11 7.18 -2.85 -34.41
CA GLU A 11 6.77 -3.46 -33.13
C GLU A 11 6.91 -4.98 -33.27
N ARG A 12 7.91 -5.52 -32.62
CA ARG A 12 8.08 -6.97 -32.49
C ARG A 12 6.91 -7.54 -31.67
N THR A 13 5.91 -8.03 -32.35
CA THR A 13 4.88 -8.90 -31.77
C THR A 13 5.57 -10.18 -31.31
N THR A 14 5.87 -10.26 -30.01
CA THR A 14 6.32 -11.50 -29.38
C THR A 14 5.14 -12.44 -29.32
N ILE A 15 5.11 -13.40 -30.25
CA ILE A 15 4.15 -14.51 -30.19
C ILE A 15 4.59 -15.43 -29.07
N VAL A 16 3.94 -15.33 -27.91
CA VAL A 16 4.09 -16.30 -26.82
C VAL A 16 3.32 -17.55 -27.20
N THR A 17 4.06 -18.59 -27.61
CA THR A 17 3.48 -19.91 -27.88
C THR A 17 3.13 -20.60 -26.57
N TRP A 18 1.85 -20.65 -26.27
CA TRP A 18 1.28 -21.35 -25.12
C TRP A 18 1.36 -22.87 -25.33
N ARG A 19 2.12 -23.56 -24.48
CA ARG A 19 1.96 -25.00 -24.27
C ARG A 19 0.93 -25.17 -23.18
N GLY A 20 -0.21 -25.74 -23.53
CA GLY A 20 -1.38 -25.85 -22.65
C GLY A 20 -1.10 -26.62 -21.37
N THR A 21 -1.48 -26.01 -20.25
CA THR A 21 -1.84 -26.69 -19.03
C THR A 21 -3.37 -26.83 -18.96
N PRO A 22 -3.92 -27.95 -18.46
CA PRO A 22 -5.34 -28.28 -18.60
C PRO A 22 -6.27 -27.59 -17.59
N ASP A 23 -5.83 -26.57 -16.90
CA ASP A 23 -6.68 -25.83 -15.95
C ASP A 23 -6.93 -24.43 -16.46
N GLY A 24 -8.24 -24.18 -16.69
CA GLY A 24 -8.81 -23.02 -17.32
C GLY A 24 -8.23 -21.66 -16.91
N TYR A 25 -7.22 -21.23 -17.64
CA TYR A 25 -6.69 -19.87 -17.54
C TYR A 25 -7.70 -18.91 -18.19
N ILE A 26 -8.35 -18.09 -17.35
CA ILE A 26 -9.11 -16.95 -17.83
C ILE A 26 -8.09 -15.86 -18.13
N PRO A 27 -8.02 -15.32 -19.38
CA PRO A 27 -7.10 -14.24 -19.68
C PRO A 27 -7.49 -13.01 -18.85
N THR A 28 -6.69 -12.69 -17.85
CA THR A 28 -6.75 -11.43 -17.12
C THR A 28 -6.61 -10.30 -18.13
N MET A 29 -7.60 -9.44 -18.26
CA MET A 29 -7.42 -8.17 -18.97
C MET A 29 -6.25 -7.47 -18.25
N LYS A 30 -5.27 -6.95 -19.03
CA LYS A 30 -4.06 -6.35 -18.47
C LYS A 30 -4.42 -5.40 -17.33
N GLY A 31 -4.09 -5.81 -16.09
CA GLY A 31 -4.22 -4.97 -14.91
C GLY A 31 -5.42 -5.23 -14.00
N HIS A 32 -6.30 -6.19 -14.30
CA HIS A 32 -7.46 -6.49 -13.46
C HIS A 32 -7.60 -7.98 -13.18
N LEU A 33 -7.89 -8.32 -11.93
CA LEU A 33 -8.28 -9.67 -11.52
C LEU A 33 -9.80 -9.77 -11.44
N THR A 34 -10.39 -10.48 -12.39
CA THR A 34 -11.84 -10.68 -12.46
C THR A 34 -12.21 -12.13 -12.15
N ILE A 35 -13.22 -12.34 -11.34
CA ILE A 35 -13.76 -13.65 -10.96
C ILE A 35 -15.12 -13.84 -11.61
N ASP A 36 -15.25 -14.87 -12.42
CA ASP A 36 -16.53 -15.26 -13.00
C ASP A 36 -17.27 -16.22 -12.07
N LEU A 37 -18.34 -15.73 -11.43
CA LEU A 37 -19.14 -16.49 -10.47
C LEU A 37 -19.84 -17.70 -11.10
N ALA A 38 -20.17 -17.64 -12.40
CA ALA A 38 -20.82 -18.73 -13.10
C ALA A 38 -19.89 -19.94 -13.29
N ASN A 39 -18.59 -19.70 -13.33
CA ASN A 39 -17.55 -20.71 -13.49
C ASN A 39 -16.79 -21.02 -12.18
N LEU A 40 -17.25 -20.47 -11.05
CA LEU A 40 -16.67 -20.72 -9.74
C LEU A 40 -17.31 -21.95 -9.11
N PRO A 41 -16.56 -23.05 -8.84
CA PRO A 41 -17.07 -24.23 -8.15
C PRO A 41 -17.56 -23.88 -6.74
N GLU A 42 -18.53 -24.62 -6.21
CA GLU A 42 -19.02 -24.46 -4.82
C GLU A 42 -17.91 -24.67 -3.78
N GLU A 43 -16.96 -25.54 -4.11
CA GLU A 43 -15.78 -25.84 -3.26
C GLU A 43 -14.75 -24.70 -3.27
N GLY A 44 -14.85 -23.76 -4.21
CA GLY A 44 -13.87 -22.70 -4.45
C GLY A 44 -12.83 -23.07 -5.49
N LYS A 45 -11.97 -22.09 -5.81
CA LYS A 45 -10.89 -22.20 -6.81
C LYS A 45 -9.68 -21.37 -6.41
N SER A 46 -8.49 -21.90 -6.72
CA SER A 46 -7.23 -21.16 -6.55
C SER A 46 -6.99 -20.21 -7.73
N PHE A 47 -6.52 -19.01 -7.42
CA PHE A 47 -6.08 -17.98 -8.36
C PHE A 47 -4.72 -17.47 -7.94
N SER A 48 -3.74 -17.56 -8.80
CA SER A 48 -2.39 -17.04 -8.55
C SER A 48 -1.88 -16.27 -9.75
N GLY A 49 -1.14 -15.21 -9.49
CA GLY A 49 -0.59 -14.38 -10.55
C GLY A 49 -0.04 -13.05 -10.04
N GLU A 50 0.08 -12.11 -10.97
CA GLU A 50 0.63 -10.79 -10.72
C GLU A 50 -0.28 -9.72 -11.34
N LEU A 51 -0.49 -8.63 -10.61
CA LEU A 51 -1.09 -7.40 -11.13
C LEU A 51 0.00 -6.34 -11.31
N PRO A 52 -0.06 -5.52 -12.36
CA PRO A 52 0.96 -4.53 -12.63
C PRO A 52 0.98 -3.47 -11.51
N LYS A 53 2.15 -2.88 -11.25
CA LYS A 53 2.33 -1.87 -10.21
C LYS A 53 1.45 -0.63 -10.36
N GLU A 54 1.04 -0.32 -11.58
CA GLU A 54 0.13 0.76 -11.93
C GLU A 54 -1.26 0.60 -11.28
N THR A 55 -1.60 -0.61 -10.83
CA THR A 55 -2.82 -0.90 -10.06
C THR A 55 -2.91 -0.08 -8.77
N PHE A 56 -1.78 0.28 -8.17
CA PHE A 56 -1.78 1.01 -6.91
C PHE A 56 -2.19 2.47 -7.05
N ASP A 57 -1.91 3.13 -8.19
CA ASP A 57 -2.28 4.53 -8.49
C ASP A 57 -2.04 5.47 -7.29
N LEU A 58 -0.79 5.46 -6.79
CA LEU A 58 -0.39 6.26 -5.63
C LEU A 58 0.07 7.66 -6.04
N PRO A 59 -0.19 8.70 -5.21
CA PRO A 59 0.37 10.02 -5.39
C PRO A 59 1.91 10.00 -5.42
N GLU A 60 2.53 10.92 -6.18
CA GLU A 60 3.99 10.97 -6.32
C GLU A 60 4.74 11.25 -5.00
N ASP A 61 4.07 11.92 -4.06
CA ASP A 61 4.64 12.30 -2.74
C ASP A 61 4.56 11.17 -1.70
N ASP A 62 3.83 10.10 -2.01
CA ASP A 62 3.67 8.93 -1.14
C ASP A 62 4.66 7.80 -1.51
N ALA A 63 4.43 6.63 -0.91
CA ALA A 63 5.15 5.42 -1.26
C ALA A 63 4.98 5.09 -2.75
N GLN A 64 6.03 4.64 -3.41
CA GLN A 64 6.00 4.27 -4.82
C GLN A 64 6.07 2.75 -4.98
N ALA A 65 5.14 2.17 -5.74
CA ALA A 65 5.20 0.75 -6.07
C ALA A 65 6.36 0.48 -7.03
N VAL A 66 7.31 -0.39 -6.62
CA VAL A 66 8.47 -0.77 -7.44
C VAL A 66 8.30 -2.09 -8.16
N GLY A 67 7.42 -2.95 -7.65
CA GLY A 67 7.11 -4.26 -8.22
C GLY A 67 5.62 -4.47 -8.45
N PRO A 68 5.23 -5.60 -9.09
CA PRO A 68 3.84 -5.99 -9.22
C PRO A 68 3.24 -6.36 -7.87
N LEU A 69 1.90 -6.41 -7.80
CA LEU A 69 1.19 -7.08 -6.72
C LEU A 69 1.12 -8.56 -7.06
N GLU A 70 1.79 -9.38 -6.27
CA GLU A 70 1.74 -10.85 -6.37
C GLU A 70 0.62 -11.37 -5.48
N TYR A 71 -0.11 -12.37 -5.97
CA TYR A 71 -1.20 -13.00 -5.21
C TYR A 71 -1.25 -14.50 -5.42
N ASP A 72 -1.61 -15.22 -4.36
CA ASP A 72 -1.96 -16.64 -4.36
C ASP A 72 -3.16 -16.84 -3.43
N LEU A 73 -4.34 -16.93 -4.02
CA LEU A 73 -5.62 -16.82 -3.33
C LEU A 73 -6.49 -18.05 -3.59
N TRP A 74 -7.15 -18.51 -2.55
CA TRP A 74 -8.29 -19.40 -2.64
C TRP A 74 -9.57 -18.58 -2.59
N VAL A 75 -10.39 -18.70 -3.62
CA VAL A 75 -11.62 -17.94 -3.77
C VAL A 75 -12.80 -18.87 -3.72
N HIS A 76 -13.77 -18.60 -2.85
CA HIS A 76 -15.02 -19.33 -2.78
C HIS A 76 -16.19 -18.41 -2.44
N ARG A 77 -17.40 -18.86 -2.83
CA ARG A 77 -18.63 -18.15 -2.54
C ARG A 77 -19.19 -18.63 -1.19
N PHE A 78 -19.50 -17.70 -0.31
CA PHE A 78 -20.16 -17.96 0.96
C PHE A 78 -21.44 -17.13 1.08
N GLY A 79 -22.58 -17.70 0.68
CA GLY A 79 -23.84 -17.01 0.64
C GLY A 79 -23.84 -15.81 -0.33
N PRO A 80 -24.10 -14.57 0.17
CA PRO A 80 -24.05 -13.36 -0.66
C PRO A 80 -22.65 -12.77 -0.82
N GLU A 81 -21.62 -13.41 -0.27
CA GLU A 81 -20.26 -12.91 -0.25
C GLU A 81 -19.31 -13.78 -1.06
N LEU A 82 -18.29 -13.15 -1.63
CA LEU A 82 -17.12 -13.79 -2.21
C LEU A 82 -15.97 -13.67 -1.20
N LEU A 83 -15.47 -14.79 -0.73
CA LEU A 83 -14.35 -14.82 0.21
C LEU A 83 -13.06 -15.18 -0.51
N LEU A 84 -12.05 -14.31 -0.39
CA LEU A 84 -10.70 -14.50 -0.90
C LEU A 84 -9.77 -14.72 0.29
N THR A 85 -9.08 -15.85 0.33
CA THR A 85 -8.12 -16.18 1.40
C THR A 85 -6.81 -16.62 0.81
N GLY A 86 -5.69 -16.21 1.40
CA GLY A 86 -4.37 -16.61 0.91
C GLY A 86 -3.30 -15.60 1.18
N SER A 87 -2.30 -15.52 0.29
CA SER A 87 -1.20 -14.58 0.41
C SER A 87 -1.23 -13.52 -0.68
N ILE A 88 -0.88 -12.31 -0.30
CA ILE A 88 -0.64 -11.19 -1.22
C ILE A 88 0.63 -10.46 -0.81
N SER A 89 1.39 -9.97 -1.78
CA SER A 89 2.59 -9.19 -1.52
C SER A 89 2.85 -8.16 -2.61
N ALA A 90 3.45 -7.03 -2.22
CA ALA A 90 3.90 -6.01 -3.14
C ALA A 90 5.08 -5.23 -2.55
N GLN A 91 5.94 -4.74 -3.43
CA GLN A 91 7.15 -4.02 -3.08
C GLN A 91 6.98 -2.52 -3.27
N PHE A 92 7.37 -1.74 -2.25
CA PHE A 92 7.28 -0.28 -2.29
C PHE A 92 8.60 0.37 -1.90
N GLU A 93 8.84 1.53 -2.49
CA GLU A 93 9.85 2.46 -2.04
C GLU A 93 9.20 3.44 -1.08
N PHE A 94 9.69 3.48 0.17
CA PHE A 94 9.27 4.41 1.21
C PHE A 94 10.38 5.42 1.52
N SER A 95 10.01 6.58 2.02
CA SER A 95 10.94 7.52 2.63
C SER A 95 11.02 7.29 4.13
N CYS A 96 12.23 7.05 4.65
CA CYS A 96 12.44 6.87 6.08
C CYS A 96 12.05 8.15 6.85
N VAL A 97 11.18 8.05 7.85
CA VAL A 97 10.73 9.20 8.65
C VAL A 97 11.85 9.88 9.45
N ARG A 98 12.97 9.17 9.70
CA ARG A 98 14.10 9.71 10.47
C ARG A 98 15.19 10.30 9.60
N THR A 99 15.57 9.60 8.54
CA THR A 99 16.74 9.94 7.71
C THR A 99 16.36 10.59 6.41
N LEU A 100 15.07 10.54 6.01
CA LEU A 100 14.52 10.96 4.72
C LEU A 100 15.16 10.25 3.51
N HIS A 101 15.88 9.16 3.75
CA HIS A 101 16.44 8.35 2.68
C HIS A 101 15.40 7.36 2.17
N PRO A 102 15.33 7.13 0.84
CA PRO A 102 14.47 6.11 0.28
C PRO A 102 14.99 4.72 0.63
N PHE A 103 14.07 3.79 0.85
CA PHE A 103 14.38 2.37 1.05
C PHE A 103 13.23 1.52 0.54
N ILE A 104 13.51 0.26 0.21
CA ILE A 104 12.52 -0.69 -0.31
C ILE A 104 12.06 -1.59 0.83
N GLN A 105 10.74 -1.77 0.91
CA GLN A 105 10.09 -2.69 1.84
C GLN A 105 8.99 -3.47 1.13
N THR A 106 8.99 -4.79 1.32
CA THR A 106 7.92 -5.67 0.85
C THR A 106 6.83 -5.75 1.89
N ILE A 107 5.63 -5.32 1.51
CA ILE A 107 4.42 -5.56 2.30
C ILE A 107 3.89 -6.94 1.92
N ARG A 108 3.84 -7.86 2.89
CA ARG A 108 3.42 -9.23 2.69
C ARG A 108 2.38 -9.65 3.71
N LEU A 109 1.28 -10.17 3.24
CA LEU A 109 0.20 -10.73 4.03
C LEU A 109 0.07 -12.22 3.69
N GLU A 110 0.50 -13.07 4.61
CA GLU A 110 0.49 -14.55 4.42
C GLU A 110 -0.91 -15.14 4.59
N ASN A 111 -1.80 -14.44 5.32
CA ASN A 111 -3.14 -14.90 5.66
C ASN A 111 -4.15 -13.77 5.40
N ALA A 112 -4.12 -13.18 4.21
CA ALA A 112 -5.15 -12.22 3.81
C ALA A 112 -6.51 -12.93 3.79
N ALA A 113 -7.56 -12.22 4.26
CA ALA A 113 -8.93 -12.70 4.26
C ALA A 113 -9.87 -11.54 3.90
N ILE A 114 -10.26 -11.49 2.64
CA ILE A 114 -11.03 -10.39 2.06
C ILE A 114 -12.42 -10.92 1.72
N ALA A 115 -13.46 -10.28 2.26
CA ALA A 115 -14.86 -10.57 1.97
C ALA A 115 -15.44 -9.45 1.10
N LEU A 116 -16.03 -9.82 -0.03
CA LEU A 116 -16.66 -8.90 -0.96
C LEU A 116 -18.14 -9.26 -1.10
N GLU A 117 -19.03 -8.28 -0.96
CA GLU A 117 -20.45 -8.47 -1.20
C GLU A 117 -20.72 -8.65 -2.69
N ILE A 118 -21.52 -9.66 -3.03
CA ILE A 118 -21.94 -9.95 -4.40
C ILE A 118 -23.16 -9.10 -4.72
N GLU A 119 -22.96 -7.91 -5.24
CA GLU A 119 -24.06 -7.03 -5.64
C GLU A 119 -24.81 -7.53 -6.88
N ARG A 120 -24.09 -8.20 -7.79
CA ARG A 120 -24.60 -8.69 -9.07
C ARG A 120 -24.02 -10.04 -9.43
N GLU A 121 -24.85 -10.91 -10.00
CA GLU A 121 -24.35 -12.15 -10.59
C GLU A 121 -23.53 -11.85 -11.86
N GLY A 122 -22.48 -12.62 -12.09
CA GLY A 122 -21.62 -12.52 -13.26
C GLY A 122 -20.15 -12.41 -12.90
N VAL A 123 -19.48 -11.43 -13.49
CA VAL A 123 -18.03 -11.20 -13.29
C VAL A 123 -17.83 -10.10 -12.25
N ILE A 124 -17.02 -10.39 -11.25
CA ILE A 124 -16.63 -9.44 -10.19
C ILE A 124 -15.15 -9.11 -10.36
N ASP A 125 -14.83 -7.82 -10.37
CA ASP A 125 -13.45 -7.32 -10.29
C ASP A 125 -13.04 -7.21 -8.82
N VAL A 126 -11.98 -7.91 -8.44
CA VAL A 126 -11.46 -7.94 -7.07
C VAL A 126 -10.16 -7.16 -6.92
N THR A 127 -9.73 -6.48 -7.97
CA THR A 127 -8.46 -5.74 -8.05
C THR A 127 -8.35 -4.68 -6.96
N ASP A 128 -9.39 -3.85 -6.83
CA ASP A 128 -9.41 -2.76 -5.85
C ASP A 128 -9.36 -3.29 -4.42
N ALA A 129 -10.04 -4.40 -4.14
CA ALA A 129 -10.02 -5.01 -2.82
C ALA A 129 -8.62 -5.53 -2.43
N LEU A 130 -7.88 -6.13 -3.38
CA LEU A 130 -6.50 -6.54 -3.14
C LEU A 130 -5.57 -5.35 -2.93
N ARG A 131 -5.78 -4.29 -3.72
CA ARG A 131 -5.05 -3.03 -3.58
C ARG A 131 -5.26 -2.42 -2.20
N GLU A 132 -6.52 -2.29 -1.77
CA GLU A 132 -6.88 -1.73 -0.46
C GLU A 132 -6.28 -2.55 0.68
N GLU A 133 -6.33 -3.88 0.61
CA GLU A 133 -5.77 -4.77 1.63
C GLU A 133 -4.26 -4.56 1.81
N ILE A 134 -3.51 -4.31 0.75
CA ILE A 134 -2.09 -3.95 0.84
C ILE A 134 -1.92 -2.56 1.47
N LEU A 135 -2.69 -1.57 1.01
CA LEU A 135 -2.52 -0.17 1.43
C LEU A 135 -2.83 0.06 2.92
N ILE A 136 -3.84 -0.61 3.47
CA ILE A 136 -4.16 -0.51 4.90
C ILE A 136 -3.07 -1.11 5.80
N ASN A 137 -2.20 -1.95 5.25
CA ASN A 137 -1.09 -2.57 5.96
C ASN A 137 0.24 -1.82 5.78
N PHE A 138 0.22 -0.60 5.23
CA PHE A 138 1.40 0.24 5.17
C PHE A 138 1.91 0.61 6.57
N PRO A 139 3.23 0.67 6.78
CA PRO A 139 3.79 1.13 8.03
C PRO A 139 3.42 2.60 8.28
N VAL A 140 2.96 2.90 9.50
CA VAL A 140 2.64 4.28 9.92
C VAL A 140 3.92 5.14 9.97
N ASP A 141 5.02 4.54 10.46
CA ASP A 141 6.32 5.18 10.61
C ASP A 141 7.38 4.38 9.83
N PRO A 142 7.48 4.52 8.49
CA PRO A 142 8.42 3.74 7.71
C PRO A 142 9.88 4.07 8.08
N ARG A 143 10.66 3.03 8.40
CA ARG A 143 12.06 3.15 8.83
C ARG A 143 12.97 2.29 7.96
N CYS A 144 14.10 2.87 7.55
CA CYS A 144 15.05 2.16 6.70
C CYS A 144 15.71 0.94 7.38
N GLU A 145 15.61 0.80 8.71
CA GLU A 145 16.03 -0.40 9.44
C GLU A 145 15.07 -1.59 9.28
N GLU A 146 13.81 -1.32 8.88
CA GLU A 146 12.74 -2.31 8.68
C GLU A 146 12.56 -2.71 7.20
N GLY A 147 13.36 -2.12 6.31
CA GLY A 147 13.33 -2.44 4.88
C GLY A 147 13.85 -3.84 4.56
N ASP A 148 13.62 -4.30 3.33
CA ASP A 148 14.10 -5.60 2.83
C ASP A 148 15.63 -5.72 2.95
N VAL A 149 16.34 -4.60 2.82
CA VAL A 149 17.76 -4.48 3.13
C VAL A 149 17.92 -3.48 4.26
N PRO A 150 18.01 -3.94 5.53
CA PRO A 150 18.12 -3.07 6.70
C PRO A 150 19.30 -2.10 6.59
N GLN A 151 19.04 -0.83 6.78
CA GLN A 151 20.03 0.23 6.78
C GLN A 151 20.14 0.86 8.16
N LYS A 152 21.31 1.45 8.45
CA LYS A 152 21.50 2.15 9.73
C LYS A 152 20.66 3.41 9.76
N CYS A 153 19.69 3.44 10.68
CA CYS A 153 18.72 4.54 10.82
C CYS A 153 19.18 5.52 11.92
N GLU A 154 20.29 6.25 11.67
CA GLU A 154 20.81 7.23 12.60
C GLU A 154 20.57 8.65 12.10
N ILE A 155 20.03 9.49 12.97
CA ILE A 155 19.91 10.93 12.71
C ILE A 155 21.25 11.57 13.03
N ASP A 156 21.76 12.39 12.09
CA ASP A 156 22.97 13.19 12.35
C ASP A 156 22.73 14.09 13.56
N SER A 157 23.66 13.99 14.53
CA SER A 157 23.60 14.75 15.79
C SER A 157 23.47 16.27 15.59
N ARG A 158 23.84 16.79 14.42
CA ARG A 158 23.64 18.20 14.07
C ARG A 158 22.17 18.63 14.00
N TYR A 159 21.26 17.68 13.77
CA TYR A 159 19.81 17.92 13.69
C TYR A 159 19.09 17.58 14.98
N LEU A 160 19.81 17.00 15.97
CA LEU A 160 19.24 16.72 17.28
C LEU A 160 19.39 17.94 18.17
N SER A 161 18.29 18.64 18.43
CA SER A 161 18.21 19.60 19.53
C SER A 161 18.04 18.83 20.82
N VAL A 162 19.12 18.63 21.54
CA VAL A 162 19.05 18.06 22.90
C VAL A 162 18.93 19.23 23.86
N ASP A 163 17.89 19.23 24.70
CA ASP A 163 17.81 20.14 25.83
C ASP A 163 19.02 19.88 26.73
N LYS A 164 19.99 20.79 26.68
CA LYS A 164 21.11 20.71 27.63
C LYS A 164 20.55 20.91 29.02
N PRO A 165 20.91 20.05 29.98
CA PRO A 165 20.60 20.33 31.37
C PRO A 165 21.11 21.74 31.67
N ALA A 166 20.29 22.56 32.31
CA ALA A 166 20.70 23.91 32.72
C ALA A 166 22.05 23.78 33.47
N GLU A 167 23.11 24.39 32.92
CA GLU A 167 24.38 24.46 33.65
C GLU A 167 24.09 25.15 34.96
N ASP A 168 24.44 24.50 36.07
CA ASP A 168 24.29 25.04 37.42
C ASP A 168 25.01 26.40 37.48
N GLY A 169 24.26 27.48 37.46
CA GLY A 169 24.79 28.84 37.53
C GLY A 169 24.19 29.87 36.58
N LEU A 170 23.40 29.49 35.58
CA LEU A 170 22.62 30.48 34.84
C LEU A 170 21.43 30.95 35.70
N PRO A 171 21.22 32.29 35.86
CA PRO A 171 20.05 32.77 36.53
C PRO A 171 18.82 32.26 35.81
N THR A 172 17.97 31.52 36.50
CA THR A 172 16.67 31.07 36.00
C THR A 172 16.00 32.30 35.42
N PRO A 173 15.64 32.32 34.13
CA PRO A 173 14.90 33.45 33.56
C PRO A 173 13.68 33.67 34.47
N PRO A 174 13.32 34.92 34.78
CA PRO A 174 12.15 35.19 35.60
C PRO A 174 10.99 34.41 35.01
N ARG A 175 10.35 33.58 35.83
CA ARG A 175 9.19 32.78 35.47
C ARG A 175 8.25 33.72 34.77
N ALA A 176 8.09 33.56 33.43
CA ALA A 176 7.26 34.41 32.63
C ALA A 176 5.89 34.45 33.33
N GLU A 177 5.46 35.66 33.67
CA GLU A 177 4.09 35.91 34.10
C GLU A 177 3.17 35.11 33.18
N SER A 178 2.25 34.35 33.76
CA SER A 178 1.38 33.37 33.12
C SER A 178 1.08 33.74 31.66
N ASP A 179 1.54 32.89 30.78
CA ASP A 179 1.38 33.09 29.34
C ASP A 179 -0.14 33.14 29.04
N ASP A 180 -0.66 34.36 28.96
CA ASP A 180 -2.09 34.65 28.84
C ASP A 180 -2.71 34.13 27.54
N ARG A 181 -1.85 33.59 26.64
CA ARG A 181 -2.29 33.01 25.35
C ARG A 181 -3.23 31.81 25.54
N TRP A 182 -3.17 31.13 26.67
CA TRP A 182 -3.99 29.95 26.95
C TRP A 182 -5.15 30.23 27.90
N SER A 183 -5.30 31.48 28.39
CA SER A 183 -6.39 31.87 29.32
C SER A 183 -7.79 31.60 28.76
N ALA A 184 -7.93 31.65 27.43
CA ALA A 184 -9.17 31.27 26.74
C ALA A 184 -9.61 29.82 26.98
N LEU A 185 -8.67 28.92 27.31
CA LEU A 185 -8.97 27.52 27.62
C LEU A 185 -9.48 27.32 29.05
N ASP A 186 -9.24 28.26 29.94
CA ASP A 186 -9.74 28.17 31.33
C ASP A 186 -11.27 28.24 31.37
N ILE A 187 -11.91 28.91 30.41
CA ILE A 187 -13.35 28.94 30.22
C ILE A 187 -13.94 27.54 30.02
N LEU A 188 -13.18 26.61 29.43
CA LEU A 188 -13.63 25.23 29.20
C LEU A 188 -13.70 24.40 30.51
N LYS A 189 -12.96 24.79 31.55
CA LYS A 189 -13.04 24.13 32.86
C LYS A 189 -14.37 24.43 33.55
N ASP A 190 -14.86 25.66 33.42
CA ASP A 190 -16.10 26.11 34.04
C ASP A 190 -17.34 25.48 33.40
N LEU A 191 -17.25 25.04 32.12
CA LEU A 191 -18.35 24.36 31.41
C LEU A 191 -18.55 22.89 31.86
N LYS A 192 -17.56 22.31 32.54
CA LYS A 192 -17.60 20.90 32.97
C LYS A 192 -18.32 20.71 34.30
N ASP A 193 -18.50 21.79 35.08
CA ASP A 193 -19.09 21.78 36.42
C ASP A 193 -20.54 22.31 36.48
N GLN A 194 -21.19 22.45 35.32
CA GLN A 194 -22.63 22.79 35.28
C GLN A 194 -23.45 21.47 35.27
N PRO A 195 -24.37 21.30 36.22
CA PRO A 195 -25.21 20.10 36.39
C PRO A 195 -26.22 19.87 35.25
#